data_a95e9430a097c5adaef0a13064805cff
#
_entry.id   a95e9430a097c5adaef0a13064805cff
#
_cell.length_a   1.000
_cell.length_b   1.000
_cell.length_c   1.000
_cell.angle_alpha   90.00
_cell.angle_beta   90.00
_cell.angle_gamma   90.00
#
_symmetry.space_group_name_H-M   'P 1'
#
loop_
_entity.id
_entity.type
_entity.pdbx_description
1 polymer ?
#
loop_
_entity_poly.entity_id
_entity_poly.type
_entity_poly.pdbx_seq_one_letter_code
_entity_poly.pdbx_strand_id
1 'polypeptide(L)'
;MGQDQGHGGQVVEPSSRLARFIGLAAARAAAGCATVSPDAAVNVEDLCEFAREKGPEGLSDIARIAGDRYYCVNDRGGLLYEVEIRLAPDGSDGTFTVLRSVRLDSRVDLEGCAYDPLTKWVWVSDEHDTSIRAYNPSSGAMVAKAAVPEVYKKNVRRNRSLEALAISPDGLRMYAANEDTLECDGAPASRDEGGLVRIQEFVRSDSAGIWRESRQIRYATDPVDGADYKGAAVSGVSAMCVLDDGRLLVLEREMSRKNALLPTLRGRLYAVDLNAPSKTASKRLLWDENTMFANYEGICQGPTLPDGTRTLILVSDGGGDADENVLVLSLR
;
A
#
# COMPACT_ATOMS: atom_id res chain seq x y z
N MET A 1 -15.83 -75.50 56.22
CA MET A 1 -15.08 -74.77 57.24
C MET A 1 -14.86 -73.40 56.72
N GLY A 2 -15.48 -72.47 57.14
CA GLY A 2 -15.98 -71.78 58.25
C GLY A 2 -16.15 -70.35 57.73
N GLN A 3 -17.37 -69.83 57.76
CA GLN A 3 -17.81 -68.74 58.63
C GLN A 3 -17.15 -67.39 58.33
N ASP A 4 -17.77 -66.38 58.11
CA ASP A 4 -19.05 -65.73 58.49
C ASP A 4 -18.72 -64.26 58.86
N GLN A 5 -19.76 -63.43 58.75
CA GLN A 5 -19.92 -62.07 59.30
C GLN A 5 -19.37 -60.94 58.48
N GLY A 6 -20.03 -60.00 57.86
CA GLY A 6 -21.28 -59.34 58.27
C GLY A 6 -21.02 -58.12 59.12
N HIS A 7 -21.06 -56.92 58.49
CA HIS A 7 -21.48 -55.68 59.11
C HIS A 7 -21.63 -54.58 58.04
N GLY A 8 -22.72 -54.13 57.94
CA GLY A 8 -23.50 -52.98 57.85
C GLY A 8 -22.79 -51.64 58.08
N GLY A 9 -22.85 -50.74 57.10
CA GLY A 9 -22.33 -49.40 57.20
C GLY A 9 -23.09 -48.49 56.26
N GLN A 10 -23.73 -47.58 56.80
CA GLN A 10 -24.64 -46.54 56.40
C GLN A 10 -24.36 -45.90 55.02
N VAL A 11 -25.44 -45.74 54.28
CA VAL A 11 -25.59 -44.80 53.19
C VAL A 11 -25.50 -43.39 53.77
N VAL A 12 -24.50 -42.61 53.31
CA VAL A 12 -24.43 -41.15 53.49
C VAL A 12 -24.49 -40.53 52.11
N GLU A 13 -25.61 -39.89 51.85
CA GLU A 13 -25.72 -38.98 50.68
C GLU A 13 -24.80 -37.80 50.89
N PRO A 14 -24.03 -37.36 49.82
CA PRO A 14 -23.44 -36.03 49.78
C PRO A 14 -24.34 -35.08 49.01
N SER A 15 -24.71 -34.07 49.73
CA SER A 15 -25.38 -32.85 49.34
C SER A 15 -24.89 -32.27 47.99
N SER A 16 -25.85 -31.99 47.14
CA SER A 16 -25.76 -31.18 45.98
C SER A 16 -25.12 -29.80 46.26
N ARG A 17 -23.86 -29.60 45.87
CA ARG A 17 -23.30 -28.26 45.66
C ARG A 17 -23.36 -27.92 44.17
N LEU A 18 -24.30 -27.07 43.86
CA LEU A 18 -24.52 -26.42 42.61
C LEU A 18 -23.26 -25.55 42.27
N ALA A 19 -22.35 -26.06 41.47
CA ALA A 19 -21.27 -25.26 40.91
C ALA A 19 -21.86 -24.40 39.79
N ARG A 20 -22.03 -23.11 40.08
CA ARG A 20 -22.33 -22.09 39.10
C ARG A 20 -21.12 -21.95 38.19
N PHE A 21 -21.19 -22.50 36.99
CA PHE A 21 -20.31 -22.10 35.88
C PHE A 21 -20.72 -20.70 35.44
N ILE A 22 -19.94 -19.72 35.85
CA ILE A 22 -19.97 -18.39 35.26
C ILE A 22 -19.30 -18.54 33.89
N GLY A 23 -20.10 -18.70 32.86
CA GLY A 23 -19.65 -18.60 31.48
C GLY A 23 -19.24 -17.16 31.21
N LEU A 24 -17.93 -16.89 31.19
CA LEU A 24 -17.38 -15.65 30.66
C LEU A 24 -17.54 -15.71 29.14
N ALA A 25 -18.66 -15.19 28.65
CA ALA A 25 -18.79 -14.89 27.22
C ALA A 25 -17.83 -13.77 26.91
N ALA A 26 -16.64 -14.12 26.38
CA ALA A 26 -15.78 -13.17 25.75
C ALA A 26 -16.47 -12.63 24.48
N ALA A 27 -17.12 -11.49 24.60
CA ALA A 27 -17.56 -10.73 23.46
C ALA A 27 -16.29 -10.31 22.69
N ARG A 28 -15.98 -11.04 21.64
CA ARG A 28 -15.05 -10.57 20.62
C ARG A 28 -15.70 -9.35 19.98
N ALA A 29 -15.27 -8.18 20.40
CA ALA A 29 -15.50 -6.97 19.63
C ALA A 29 -14.76 -7.17 18.30
N ALA A 30 -15.49 -7.53 17.26
CA ALA A 30 -15.03 -7.33 15.88
C ALA A 30 -14.99 -5.81 15.70
N ALA A 31 -13.84 -5.21 15.98
CA ALA A 31 -13.53 -3.88 15.50
C ALA A 31 -13.39 -4.00 13.98
N GLY A 32 -14.51 -4.02 13.28
CA GLY A 32 -14.53 -3.76 11.86
C GLY A 32 -14.03 -2.32 11.70
N CYS A 33 -12.84 -2.17 11.13
CA CYS A 33 -12.40 -0.87 10.67
C CYS A 33 -13.44 -0.42 9.63
N ALA A 34 -14.37 0.43 10.04
CA ALA A 34 -15.33 1.03 9.13
C ALA A 34 -14.50 1.94 8.22
N THR A 35 -14.34 1.58 6.95
CA THR A 35 -13.74 2.45 5.96
C THR A 35 -14.57 3.73 5.91
N VAL A 36 -13.93 4.86 6.17
CA VAL A 36 -14.57 6.17 6.08
C VAL A 36 -14.92 6.42 4.62
N SER A 37 -16.11 6.97 4.37
CA SER A 37 -16.52 7.34 3.01
C SER A 37 -15.50 8.31 2.39
N PRO A 38 -15.15 8.16 1.11
CA PRO A 38 -14.31 9.14 0.40
C PRO A 38 -14.93 10.54 0.36
N ASP A 39 -16.24 10.65 0.59
CA ASP A 39 -16.98 11.93 0.65
C ASP A 39 -16.73 12.72 1.95
N ALA A 40 -16.10 12.13 2.98
CA ALA A 40 -15.68 12.91 4.13
C ALA A 40 -14.70 14.00 3.66
N ALA A 41 -15.03 15.25 3.95
CA ALA A 41 -14.25 16.40 3.49
C ALA A 41 -12.78 16.23 3.93
N VAL A 42 -11.91 16.09 2.96
CA VAL A 42 -10.46 16.06 3.13
C VAL A 42 -9.88 17.00 2.11
N ASN A 43 -9.11 17.95 2.57
CA ASN A 43 -8.33 18.83 1.72
C ASN A 43 -6.88 18.38 1.73
N VAL A 44 -6.27 18.35 0.56
CA VAL A 44 -4.85 18.05 0.39
C VAL A 44 -4.21 19.27 -0.26
N GLU A 45 -3.12 19.75 0.33
CA GLU A 45 -2.37 20.93 -0.13
C GLU A 45 -0.87 20.64 -0.01
N ASP A 46 -0.07 21.21 -0.89
CA ASP A 46 1.38 21.13 -0.81
C ASP A 46 1.87 21.83 0.46
N LEU A 47 2.75 21.16 1.21
CA LEU A 47 3.44 21.76 2.34
C LEU A 47 4.87 22.17 1.96
N CYS A 48 5.66 21.21 1.49
CA CYS A 48 7.01 21.45 1.02
C CYS A 48 7.45 20.38 0.04
N GLU A 49 8.44 20.73 -0.76
CA GLU A 49 9.19 19.80 -1.60
C GLU A 49 10.69 20.03 -1.35
N PHE A 50 11.46 18.96 -1.21
CA PHE A 50 12.90 19.04 -0.99
C PHE A 50 13.63 17.94 -1.73
N ALA A 51 14.84 18.27 -2.20
CA ALA A 51 15.68 17.34 -2.93
C ALA A 51 16.31 16.27 -2.02
N ARG A 52 16.46 15.07 -2.55
CA ARG A 52 17.24 14.01 -1.93
C ARG A 52 18.71 14.13 -2.36
N GLU A 53 19.48 15.03 -1.73
CA GLU A 53 20.87 15.32 -2.13
C GLU A 53 21.82 14.10 -2.11
N LYS A 54 21.48 13.07 -1.32
CA LYS A 54 22.24 11.82 -1.20
C LYS A 54 21.27 10.68 -0.94
N GLY A 55 21.03 9.87 -1.93
CA GLY A 55 20.09 8.75 -1.79
C GLY A 55 20.19 7.76 -2.95
N PRO A 56 19.43 6.69 -2.89
CA PRO A 56 19.29 5.79 -4.03
C PRO A 56 18.57 6.50 -5.17
N GLU A 57 19.07 6.33 -6.37
CA GLU A 57 18.36 6.70 -7.60
C GLU A 57 17.20 5.74 -7.84
N GLY A 58 16.13 6.23 -8.48
CA GLY A 58 15.03 5.40 -8.94
C GLY A 58 14.20 4.79 -7.80
N LEU A 59 13.73 5.60 -6.85
CA LEU A 59 12.79 5.10 -5.82
C LEU A 59 11.42 4.85 -6.44
N SER A 60 10.98 3.59 -6.38
CA SER A 60 9.68 3.16 -6.88
C SER A 60 8.56 3.29 -5.84
N ASP A 61 8.85 3.06 -4.53
CA ASP A 61 7.82 3.24 -3.49
C ASP A 61 8.44 3.44 -2.10
N ILE A 62 7.56 3.85 -1.17
CA ILE A 62 7.88 4.15 0.23
C ILE A 62 6.83 3.61 1.19
N ALA A 63 7.25 2.99 2.29
CA ALA A 63 6.39 2.49 3.34
C ALA A 63 6.82 2.99 4.72
N ARG A 64 5.90 3.58 5.48
CA ARG A 64 6.20 4.04 6.84
C ARG A 64 6.33 2.88 7.82
N ILE A 65 7.38 2.91 8.65
CA ILE A 65 7.60 1.95 9.74
C ILE A 65 6.95 2.48 11.03
N ALA A 66 7.47 3.60 11.52
CA ALA A 66 6.98 4.33 12.70
C ALA A 66 7.77 5.64 12.86
N GLY A 67 7.15 6.67 13.42
CA GLY A 67 7.80 7.98 13.59
C GLY A 67 8.31 8.51 12.26
N ASP A 68 9.59 8.79 12.18
CA ASP A 68 10.28 9.33 11.00
C ASP A 68 11.01 8.25 10.18
N ARG A 69 10.72 6.97 10.42
CA ARG A 69 11.40 5.83 9.79
C ARG A 69 10.55 5.20 8.71
N TYR A 70 11.19 4.92 7.57
CA TYR A 70 10.54 4.38 6.38
C TYR A 70 11.40 3.30 5.72
N TYR A 71 10.77 2.44 4.94
CA TYR A 71 11.40 1.60 3.95
C TYR A 71 11.11 2.14 2.56
N CYS A 72 12.12 2.09 1.69
CA CYS A 72 11.99 2.40 0.26
C CYS A 72 12.58 1.25 -0.55
N VAL A 73 12.04 1.03 -1.73
CA VAL A 73 12.59 0.14 -2.74
C VAL A 73 12.91 0.93 -4.00
N ASN A 74 13.73 0.37 -4.87
CA ASN A 74 14.00 0.94 -6.17
C ASN A 74 13.90 -0.14 -7.27
N ASP A 75 13.66 0.30 -8.50
CA ASP A 75 13.55 -0.53 -9.70
C ASP A 75 14.86 -1.27 -10.06
N ARG A 76 15.99 -0.87 -9.45
CA ARG A 76 17.31 -1.37 -9.82
C ARG A 76 18.03 -2.00 -8.64
N GLY A 77 18.43 -3.24 -8.81
CA GLY A 77 19.40 -3.89 -7.94
C GLY A 77 18.84 -4.64 -6.73
N GLY A 78 17.53 -4.70 -6.53
CA GLY A 78 16.90 -5.50 -5.47
C GLY A 78 17.35 -5.08 -4.07
N LEU A 79 17.37 -3.78 -3.78
CA LEU A 79 17.75 -3.21 -2.50
C LEU A 79 16.53 -2.67 -1.76
N LEU A 80 16.48 -2.95 -0.47
CA LEU A 80 15.61 -2.30 0.50
C LEU A 80 16.42 -1.26 1.26
N TYR A 81 15.97 -0.02 1.25
CA TYR A 81 16.57 1.07 2.01
C TYR A 81 15.74 1.35 3.24
N GLU A 82 16.39 1.45 4.40
CA GLU A 82 15.80 2.04 5.57
C GLU A 82 16.24 3.49 5.66
N VAL A 83 15.27 4.39 5.66
CA VAL A 83 15.52 5.83 5.61
C VAL A 83 14.84 6.54 6.77
N GLU A 84 15.34 7.71 7.09
CA GLU A 84 14.75 8.66 8.02
C GLU A 84 14.34 9.91 7.24
N ILE A 85 13.07 10.31 7.37
CA ILE A 85 12.55 11.56 6.81
C ILE A 85 12.06 12.39 7.98
N ARG A 86 12.77 13.48 8.28
CA ARG A 86 12.39 14.43 9.33
C ARG A 86 11.83 15.69 8.71
N LEU A 87 10.68 16.10 9.17
CA LEU A 87 10.05 17.35 8.78
C LEU A 87 10.33 18.43 9.83
N ALA A 88 10.43 19.66 9.37
CA ALA A 88 10.37 20.82 10.27
C ALA A 88 9.02 20.82 11.03
N PRO A 89 8.96 21.37 12.26
CA PRO A 89 7.74 21.34 13.08
C PRO A 89 6.51 21.99 12.43
N ASP A 90 6.71 22.92 11.51
CA ASP A 90 5.68 23.59 10.73
C ASP A 90 5.44 22.97 9.34
N GLY A 91 6.20 21.90 9.01
CA GLY A 91 6.11 21.23 7.72
C GLY A 91 6.72 22.00 6.55
N SER A 92 7.43 23.10 6.78
CA SER A 92 7.95 23.97 5.71
C SER A 92 9.20 23.43 5.01
N ASP A 93 9.86 22.41 5.57
CA ASP A 93 11.08 21.81 5.05
C ASP A 93 11.25 20.39 5.60
N GLY A 94 12.21 19.64 5.05
CA GLY A 94 12.52 18.30 5.51
C GLY A 94 13.91 17.82 5.13
N THR A 95 14.28 16.67 5.68
CA THR A 95 15.55 16.00 5.37
C THR A 95 15.32 14.54 5.07
N PHE A 96 16.02 14.00 4.10
CA PHE A 96 16.05 12.57 3.75
C PHE A 96 17.43 11.99 4.06
N THR A 97 17.48 10.95 4.86
CA THR A 97 18.73 10.30 5.26
C THR A 97 18.63 8.78 5.11
N VAL A 98 19.53 8.20 4.33
CA VAL A 98 19.67 6.73 4.26
C VAL A 98 20.40 6.23 5.49
N LEU A 99 19.76 5.37 6.26
CA LEU A 99 20.31 4.78 7.46
C LEU A 99 21.07 3.48 7.18
N ARG A 100 20.50 2.66 6.31
CA ARG A 100 21.12 1.43 5.81
C ARG A 100 20.43 0.93 4.56
N SER A 101 21.10 0.04 3.85
CA SER A 101 20.50 -0.75 2.77
C SER A 101 20.68 -2.24 3.03
N VAL A 102 19.72 -3.04 2.58
CA VAL A 102 19.73 -4.49 2.69
C VAL A 102 19.42 -5.07 1.32
N ARG A 103 20.28 -5.96 0.82
CA ARG A 103 20.00 -6.68 -0.42
C ARG A 103 18.92 -7.74 -0.16
N LEU A 104 17.85 -7.66 -0.91
CA LEU A 104 16.80 -8.66 -0.88
C LEU A 104 17.21 -9.90 -1.67
N ASP A 105 16.70 -11.05 -1.25
CA ASP A 105 16.83 -12.30 -1.99
C ASP A 105 15.91 -12.28 -3.24
N SER A 106 16.13 -11.26 -4.04
CA SER A 106 15.45 -10.96 -5.30
C SER A 106 16.45 -10.32 -6.26
N ARG A 107 16.28 -10.54 -7.55
CA ARG A 107 17.18 -9.96 -8.56
C ARG A 107 16.51 -8.90 -9.43
N VAL A 108 15.37 -8.35 -9.01
CA VAL A 108 14.38 -7.90 -9.98
C VAL A 108 13.79 -6.54 -9.64
N ASP A 109 13.02 -6.08 -10.48
CA ASP A 109 12.26 -4.87 -10.67
C ASP A 109 11.24 -4.67 -9.54
N LEU A 110 11.67 -3.99 -8.48
CA LEU A 110 10.89 -3.81 -7.27
C LEU A 110 10.09 -2.52 -7.39
N GLU A 111 8.76 -2.65 -7.36
CA GLU A 111 7.87 -1.53 -7.53
C GLU A 111 7.16 -1.17 -6.21
N GLY A 112 5.97 -1.68 -5.95
CA GLY A 112 5.25 -1.36 -4.72
C GLY A 112 5.91 -1.90 -3.45
N CYS A 113 5.83 -1.12 -2.37
CA CYS A 113 6.41 -1.44 -1.06
C CYS A 113 5.41 -1.21 0.06
N ALA A 114 5.19 -2.19 0.93
CA ALA A 114 4.30 -2.06 2.08
C ALA A 114 4.90 -2.69 3.34
N TYR A 115 4.88 -1.94 4.45
CA TYR A 115 5.28 -2.47 5.75
C TYR A 115 4.11 -3.14 6.45
N ASP A 116 4.33 -4.37 6.91
CA ASP A 116 3.35 -5.15 7.64
C ASP A 116 3.50 -4.92 9.16
N PRO A 117 2.57 -4.23 9.82
CA PRO A 117 2.69 -3.90 11.23
C PRO A 117 2.57 -5.12 12.15
N LEU A 118 2.02 -6.24 11.69
CA LEU A 118 1.84 -7.46 12.49
C LEU A 118 3.08 -8.36 12.46
N THR A 119 3.65 -8.59 11.26
CA THR A 119 4.80 -9.48 11.09
C THR A 119 6.13 -8.75 11.13
N LYS A 120 6.13 -7.41 10.97
CA LYS A 120 7.32 -6.56 10.82
C LYS A 120 8.12 -6.89 9.54
N TRP A 121 7.48 -7.50 8.55
CA TRP A 121 8.04 -7.78 7.24
C TRP A 121 7.75 -6.65 6.27
N VAL A 122 8.54 -6.59 5.21
CA VAL A 122 8.27 -5.70 4.08
C VAL A 122 7.76 -6.55 2.94
N TRP A 123 6.60 -6.20 2.44
CA TRP A 123 6.00 -6.78 1.24
C TRP A 123 6.36 -5.91 0.05
N VAL A 124 6.71 -6.54 -1.05
CA VAL A 124 7.15 -5.86 -2.27
C VAL A 124 6.49 -6.53 -3.46
N SER A 125 6.01 -5.74 -4.40
CA SER A 125 5.61 -6.22 -5.72
C SER A 125 6.82 -6.23 -6.65
N ASP A 126 6.81 -7.16 -7.58
CA ASP A 126 7.88 -7.40 -8.54
C ASP A 126 7.26 -7.41 -9.94
N GLU A 127 7.66 -6.43 -10.76
CA GLU A 127 7.09 -6.26 -12.09
C GLU A 127 7.52 -7.38 -13.03
N HIS A 128 8.75 -7.85 -12.93
CA HIS A 128 9.34 -8.83 -13.85
C HIS A 128 8.57 -10.16 -13.91
N ASP A 129 8.13 -10.68 -12.77
CA ASP A 129 7.42 -11.97 -12.70
C ASP A 129 6.00 -11.88 -12.16
N THR A 130 5.49 -10.66 -12.01
CA THR A 130 4.12 -10.36 -11.51
C THR A 130 3.86 -11.08 -10.19
N SER A 131 4.68 -10.81 -9.19
CA SER A 131 4.61 -11.47 -7.89
C SER A 131 4.60 -10.47 -6.73
N ILE A 132 4.13 -10.94 -5.57
CA ILE A 132 4.16 -10.19 -4.31
C ILE A 132 4.88 -11.07 -3.27
N ARG A 133 5.98 -10.56 -2.72
CA ARG A 133 6.84 -11.29 -1.78
C ARG A 133 7.07 -10.48 -0.51
N ALA A 134 7.21 -11.19 0.61
CA ALA A 134 7.63 -10.61 1.87
C ALA A 134 9.08 -10.93 2.16
N TYR A 135 9.77 -9.95 2.72
CA TYR A 135 11.15 -10.05 3.11
C TYR A 135 11.34 -9.66 4.57
N ASN A 136 12.25 -10.36 5.23
CA ASN A 136 12.76 -9.91 6.53
C ASN A 136 13.66 -8.69 6.30
N PRO A 137 13.31 -7.49 6.82
CA PRO A 137 14.04 -6.28 6.49
C PRO A 137 15.43 -6.20 7.12
N SER A 138 15.76 -7.09 8.07
CA SER A 138 17.09 -7.13 8.67
C SER A 138 18.08 -8.00 7.90
N SER A 139 17.60 -9.09 7.29
CA SER A 139 18.45 -10.06 6.58
C SER A 139 18.29 -10.03 5.06
N GLY A 140 17.21 -9.44 4.53
CA GLY A 140 16.86 -9.48 3.13
C GLY A 140 16.30 -10.84 2.65
N ALA A 141 16.20 -11.83 3.54
CA ALA A 141 15.70 -13.16 3.19
C ALA A 141 14.20 -13.10 2.87
N MET A 142 13.79 -13.77 1.79
CA MET A 142 12.38 -13.95 1.47
C MET A 142 11.73 -14.87 2.50
N VAL A 143 10.61 -14.45 3.09
CA VAL A 143 9.92 -15.16 4.18
C VAL A 143 8.51 -15.63 3.80
N ALA A 144 7.86 -15.01 2.84
CA ALA A 144 6.52 -15.37 2.39
C ALA A 144 6.23 -14.89 0.95
N LYS A 145 5.14 -15.40 0.38
CA LYS A 145 4.58 -14.95 -0.91
C LYS A 145 3.06 -14.85 -0.78
N ALA A 146 2.47 -13.87 -1.43
CA ALA A 146 1.03 -13.84 -1.69
C ALA A 146 0.74 -14.49 -3.04
N ALA A 147 -0.40 -15.20 -3.12
CA ALA A 147 -0.84 -15.79 -4.37
C ALA A 147 -1.49 -14.71 -5.25
N VAL A 148 -0.78 -14.23 -6.25
CA VAL A 148 -1.30 -13.29 -7.24
C VAL A 148 -2.23 -14.02 -8.21
N PRO A 149 -3.48 -13.53 -8.45
CA PRO A 149 -4.40 -14.15 -9.37
C PRO A 149 -3.83 -14.31 -10.78
N GLU A 150 -4.12 -15.44 -11.43
CA GLU A 150 -3.62 -15.76 -12.77
C GLU A 150 -4.02 -14.74 -13.84
N VAL A 151 -5.11 -13.99 -13.62
CA VAL A 151 -5.53 -12.96 -14.57
C VAL A 151 -4.47 -11.87 -14.76
N TYR A 152 -3.75 -11.50 -13.70
CA TYR A 152 -2.65 -10.56 -13.81
C TYR A 152 -1.51 -11.15 -14.64
N LYS A 153 -1.00 -12.32 -14.25
CA LYS A 153 0.15 -12.95 -14.92
C LYS A 153 -0.05 -13.20 -16.41
N LYS A 154 -1.29 -13.49 -16.81
CA LYS A 154 -1.62 -13.82 -18.21
C LYS A 154 -1.92 -12.63 -19.09
N ASN A 155 -2.28 -11.49 -18.50
CA ASN A 155 -2.81 -10.35 -19.25
C ASN A 155 -2.06 -9.05 -18.95
N VAL A 156 -0.99 -9.11 -18.18
CA VAL A 156 -0.15 -7.93 -17.94
C VAL A 156 0.51 -7.48 -19.24
N ARG A 157 0.50 -6.18 -19.49
CA ARG A 157 1.28 -5.58 -20.56
C ARG A 157 2.73 -5.52 -20.15
N ARG A 158 3.63 -5.62 -21.12
CA ARG A 158 5.07 -5.58 -20.84
C ARG A 158 5.44 -4.29 -20.10
N ASN A 159 6.17 -4.41 -19.00
CA ASN A 159 6.56 -3.31 -18.10
C ASN A 159 5.35 -2.47 -17.66
N ARG A 160 4.24 -3.11 -17.24
CA ARG A 160 3.01 -2.50 -16.76
C ARG A 160 2.29 -3.43 -15.77
N SER A 161 3.08 -4.10 -14.91
CA SER A 161 2.58 -5.12 -14.00
C SER A 161 2.10 -4.54 -12.67
N LEU A 162 2.40 -5.21 -11.57
CA LEU A 162 2.01 -4.80 -10.22
C LEU A 162 2.90 -3.67 -9.74
N GLU A 163 2.42 -2.45 -9.84
CA GLU A 163 3.12 -1.24 -9.47
C GLU A 163 2.87 -0.86 -8.02
N ALA A 164 1.63 -0.78 -7.61
CA ALA A 164 1.23 -0.25 -6.32
C ALA A 164 0.90 -1.35 -5.30
N LEU A 165 1.36 -1.16 -4.06
CA LEU A 165 1.12 -2.08 -2.95
C LEU A 165 0.84 -1.30 -1.66
N ALA A 166 -0.23 -1.64 -0.93
CA ALA A 166 -0.55 -1.03 0.35
C ALA A 166 -1.07 -2.06 1.35
N ILE A 167 -0.74 -1.90 2.63
CA ILE A 167 -1.28 -2.70 3.73
C ILE A 167 -2.02 -1.78 4.70
N SER A 168 -3.21 -2.22 5.15
CA SER A 168 -3.99 -1.48 6.14
C SER A 168 -3.27 -1.38 7.49
N PRO A 169 -3.51 -0.32 8.28
CA PRO A 169 -2.85 -0.10 9.56
C PRO A 169 -3.07 -1.24 10.58
N ASP A 170 -4.19 -1.96 10.49
CA ASP A 170 -4.46 -3.15 11.29
C ASP A 170 -3.70 -4.41 10.80
N GLY A 171 -3.07 -4.33 9.63
CA GLY A 171 -2.35 -5.43 9.02
C GLY A 171 -3.22 -6.57 8.51
N LEU A 172 -4.52 -6.39 8.35
CA LEU A 172 -5.47 -7.46 7.98
C LEU A 172 -5.90 -7.40 6.51
N ARG A 173 -5.62 -6.31 5.81
CA ARG A 173 -5.91 -6.12 4.38
C ARG A 173 -4.66 -5.67 3.64
N MET A 174 -4.48 -6.20 2.44
CA MET A 174 -3.45 -5.76 1.50
C MET A 174 -4.12 -5.49 0.17
N TYR A 175 -3.70 -4.42 -0.49
CA TYR A 175 -4.16 -4.01 -1.80
C TYR A 175 -2.98 -3.98 -2.76
N ALA A 176 -3.17 -4.53 -3.96
CA ALA A 176 -2.19 -4.47 -5.03
C ALA A 176 -2.87 -4.04 -6.32
N ALA A 177 -2.24 -3.20 -7.11
CA ALA A 177 -2.76 -2.75 -8.39
C ALA A 177 -1.72 -2.88 -9.49
N ASN A 178 -2.18 -3.22 -10.70
CA ASN A 178 -1.38 -3.08 -11.91
C ASN A 178 -1.31 -1.60 -12.32
N GLU A 179 -0.23 -1.22 -12.99
CA GLU A 179 -0.05 0.15 -13.47
C GLU A 179 -1.07 0.50 -14.56
N ASP A 180 -1.18 -0.32 -15.59
CA ASP A 180 -1.97 -0.07 -16.79
C ASP A 180 -3.05 -1.14 -16.99
N THR A 181 -4.01 -0.87 -17.85
CA THR A 181 -5.10 -1.78 -18.22
C THR A 181 -4.58 -3.15 -18.67
N LEU A 182 -5.05 -4.22 -18.04
CA LEU A 182 -4.75 -5.59 -18.50
C LEU A 182 -5.27 -5.82 -19.90
N GLU A 183 -4.60 -6.65 -20.69
CA GLU A 183 -5.02 -6.94 -22.10
C GLU A 183 -6.46 -7.44 -22.20
N CYS A 184 -6.93 -8.18 -21.20
CA CYS A 184 -8.32 -8.68 -21.15
C CYS A 184 -9.36 -7.64 -20.71
N ASP A 185 -8.94 -6.46 -20.24
CA ASP A 185 -9.84 -5.41 -19.74
C ASP A 185 -10.05 -4.26 -20.72
N GLY A 186 -9.28 -4.22 -21.81
CA GLY A 186 -9.45 -3.22 -22.85
C GLY A 186 -8.17 -2.51 -23.27
N ALA A 187 -8.32 -1.29 -23.77
CA ALA A 187 -7.21 -0.46 -24.18
C ALA A 187 -6.61 0.31 -22.98
N PRO A 188 -5.31 0.67 -23.02
CA PRO A 188 -4.72 1.65 -22.12
C PRO A 188 -5.46 2.99 -22.14
N ALA A 189 -5.19 3.83 -21.11
CA ALA A 189 -5.73 5.18 -21.09
C ALA A 189 -5.32 5.95 -22.35
N SER A 190 -6.24 6.75 -22.83
CA SER A 190 -6.08 7.63 -23.99
C SER A 190 -6.54 9.05 -23.64
N ARG A 191 -6.51 9.96 -24.61
CA ARG A 191 -7.05 11.32 -24.40
C ARG A 191 -8.58 11.35 -24.28
N ASP A 192 -9.25 10.36 -24.82
CA ASP A 192 -10.71 10.32 -24.86
C ASP A 192 -11.29 9.49 -23.71
N GLU A 193 -10.52 8.54 -23.19
CA GLU A 193 -11.00 7.57 -22.20
C GLU A 193 -9.87 7.12 -21.26
N GLY A 194 -10.19 6.98 -19.97
CA GLY A 194 -9.28 6.42 -18.98
C GLY A 194 -9.11 4.91 -19.12
N GLY A 195 -8.01 4.39 -18.58
CA GLY A 195 -7.73 2.96 -18.53
C GLY A 195 -8.48 2.27 -17.39
N LEU A 196 -8.71 0.96 -17.51
CA LEU A 196 -9.32 0.17 -16.47
C LEU A 196 -8.30 -0.69 -15.75
N VAL A 197 -7.96 -0.30 -14.55
CA VAL A 197 -7.02 -0.99 -13.65
C VAL A 197 -7.80 -1.87 -12.67
N ARG A 198 -7.18 -2.94 -12.18
CA ARG A 198 -7.73 -3.80 -11.14
C ARG A 198 -6.95 -3.62 -9.84
N ILE A 199 -7.65 -3.27 -8.76
CA ILE A 199 -7.13 -3.32 -7.41
C ILE A 199 -7.51 -4.67 -6.79
N GLN A 200 -6.53 -5.53 -6.54
CA GLN A 200 -6.71 -6.80 -5.85
C GLN A 200 -6.68 -6.59 -4.35
N GLU A 201 -7.74 -6.97 -3.65
CA GLU A 201 -7.77 -7.04 -2.20
C GLU A 201 -7.38 -8.44 -1.73
N PHE A 202 -6.47 -8.51 -0.78
CA PHE A 202 -6.16 -9.71 -0.02
C PHE A 202 -6.54 -9.50 1.44
N VAL A 203 -6.96 -10.56 2.12
CA VAL A 203 -7.32 -10.54 3.54
C VAL A 203 -6.62 -11.66 4.30
N ARG A 204 -6.41 -11.45 5.58
CA ARG A 204 -5.99 -12.49 6.54
C ARG A 204 -6.67 -12.28 7.89
N SER A 205 -6.68 -13.32 8.73
CA SER A 205 -7.35 -13.27 10.04
C SER A 205 -6.48 -12.71 11.17
N ASP A 206 -5.16 -12.86 11.05
CA ASP A 206 -4.16 -12.50 12.06
C ASP A 206 -2.75 -12.51 11.48
N SER A 207 -1.73 -12.27 12.31
CA SER A 207 -0.32 -12.23 11.88
C SER A 207 0.23 -13.56 11.34
N ALA A 208 -0.32 -14.69 11.76
CA ALA A 208 0.05 -16.01 11.26
C ALA A 208 -0.77 -16.41 10.04
N GLY A 209 -1.81 -15.64 9.72
CA GLY A 209 -2.70 -15.89 8.58
C GLY A 209 -1.99 -15.69 7.24
N ILE A 210 -2.28 -16.59 6.31
CA ILE A 210 -1.84 -16.47 4.92
C ILE A 210 -2.78 -15.46 4.23
N TRP A 211 -2.20 -14.57 3.42
CA TRP A 211 -2.97 -13.69 2.55
C TRP A 211 -3.82 -14.51 1.57
N ARG A 212 -5.10 -14.25 1.57
CA ARG A 212 -6.09 -14.89 0.68
C ARG A 212 -6.73 -13.84 -0.21
N GLU A 213 -6.88 -14.16 -1.48
CA GLU A 213 -7.66 -13.35 -2.40
C GLU A 213 -9.06 -13.11 -1.81
N SER A 214 -9.51 -11.86 -1.83
CA SER A 214 -10.86 -11.47 -1.40
C SER A 214 -11.67 -11.05 -2.61
N ARG A 215 -11.42 -9.87 -3.13
CA ARG A 215 -12.15 -9.33 -4.28
C ARG A 215 -11.22 -8.54 -5.21
N GLN A 216 -11.66 -8.38 -6.44
CA GLN A 216 -11.07 -7.47 -7.41
C GLN A 216 -11.98 -6.25 -7.57
N ILE A 217 -11.42 -5.08 -7.38
CA ILE A 217 -12.09 -3.80 -7.49
C ILE A 217 -11.66 -3.18 -8.82
N ARG A 218 -12.59 -2.86 -9.68
CA ARG A 218 -12.30 -2.15 -10.94
C ARG A 218 -12.10 -0.68 -10.63
N TYR A 219 -11.02 -0.12 -11.12
CA TYR A 219 -10.66 1.27 -10.97
C TYR A 219 -10.40 1.89 -12.33
N ALA A 220 -11.13 2.97 -12.66
CA ALA A 220 -10.91 3.70 -13.89
C ALA A 220 -9.94 4.86 -13.63
N THR A 221 -8.80 4.87 -14.31
CA THR A 221 -7.89 6.02 -14.30
C THR A 221 -8.51 7.19 -15.05
N ASP A 222 -7.98 8.39 -14.87
CA ASP A 222 -8.39 9.51 -15.70
C ASP A 222 -7.79 9.41 -17.12
N PRO A 223 -8.45 10.00 -18.11
CA PRO A 223 -7.88 10.16 -19.44
C PRO A 223 -6.57 10.94 -19.39
N VAL A 224 -5.73 10.75 -20.40
CA VAL A 224 -4.54 11.58 -20.61
C VAL A 224 -4.95 13.01 -20.96
N ASP A 225 -4.55 13.98 -20.16
CA ASP A 225 -4.85 15.39 -20.37
C ASP A 225 -3.80 16.08 -21.27
N GLY A 226 -2.54 15.67 -21.15
CA GLY A 226 -1.42 16.24 -21.89
C GLY A 226 -1.38 15.88 -23.37
N ALA A 227 -0.38 16.42 -24.04
CA ALA A 227 -0.16 16.17 -25.46
C ALA A 227 0.39 14.76 -25.70
N ASP A 228 -0.14 14.09 -26.69
CA ASP A 228 0.26 12.73 -27.06
C ASP A 228 1.10 12.72 -28.33
N TYR A 229 2.38 13.08 -28.21
CA TYR A 229 3.30 13.02 -29.34
C TYR A 229 3.61 11.57 -29.72
N LYS A 230 3.15 11.15 -30.90
CA LYS A 230 3.35 9.81 -31.47
C LYS A 230 2.86 8.64 -30.62
N GLY A 231 1.79 8.82 -29.84
CA GLY A 231 1.27 7.76 -28.99
C GLY A 231 2.15 7.43 -27.78
N ALA A 232 2.94 8.41 -27.31
CA ALA A 232 3.86 8.21 -26.18
C ALA A 232 3.28 8.65 -24.83
N ALA A 233 2.04 9.15 -24.81
CA ALA A 233 1.38 9.53 -23.59
C ALA A 233 0.85 8.28 -22.87
N VAL A 234 1.02 8.25 -21.55
CA VAL A 234 0.56 7.17 -20.67
C VAL A 234 -0.06 7.74 -19.41
N SER A 235 -1.07 7.06 -18.88
CA SER A 235 -1.64 7.36 -17.57
C SER A 235 -1.93 6.03 -16.88
N GLY A 236 -1.55 5.91 -15.61
CA GLY A 236 -1.69 4.68 -14.84
C GLY A 236 -1.63 4.92 -13.33
N VAL A 237 -1.80 3.84 -12.58
CA VAL A 237 -1.62 3.84 -11.12
C VAL A 237 -0.16 3.63 -10.81
N SER A 238 0.48 4.56 -10.08
CA SER A 238 1.87 4.42 -9.64
C SER A 238 2.00 3.95 -8.19
N ALA A 239 1.12 4.42 -7.29
CA ALA A 239 1.21 4.02 -5.89
C ALA A 239 -0.14 4.00 -5.17
N MET A 240 -0.18 3.37 -4.02
CA MET A 240 -1.34 3.34 -3.12
C MET A 240 -0.92 3.50 -1.66
N CYS A 241 -1.80 4.10 -0.86
CA CYS A 241 -1.64 4.21 0.58
C CYS A 241 -2.97 3.98 1.29
N VAL A 242 -2.97 3.20 2.37
CA VAL A 242 -4.12 3.10 3.28
C VAL A 242 -3.88 4.00 4.47
N LEU A 243 -4.76 4.96 4.70
CA LEU A 243 -4.69 5.87 5.84
C LEU A 243 -5.09 5.18 7.15
N ASP A 244 -4.72 5.78 8.29
CA ASP A 244 -5.10 5.28 9.62
C ASP A 244 -6.62 5.17 9.82
N ASP A 245 -7.39 5.96 9.09
CA ASP A 245 -8.87 5.91 9.10
C ASP A 245 -9.46 4.89 8.12
N GLY A 246 -8.61 4.10 7.44
CA GLY A 246 -9.00 3.01 6.53
C GLY A 246 -9.31 3.44 5.10
N ARG A 247 -9.20 4.73 4.75
CA ARG A 247 -9.34 5.20 3.37
C ARG A 247 -8.18 4.71 2.51
N LEU A 248 -8.49 4.24 1.31
CA LEU A 248 -7.49 3.96 0.28
C LEU A 248 -7.26 5.21 -0.54
N LEU A 249 -6.01 5.63 -0.63
CA LEU A 249 -5.55 6.63 -1.58
C LEU A 249 -4.88 5.94 -2.76
N VAL A 250 -5.10 6.48 -3.95
CA VAL A 250 -4.47 6.02 -5.20
C VAL A 250 -3.79 7.20 -5.85
N LEU A 251 -2.52 7.06 -6.15
CA LEU A 251 -1.74 8.00 -6.94
C LEU A 251 -1.77 7.56 -8.40
N GLU A 252 -2.30 8.40 -9.26
CA GLU A 252 -2.20 8.26 -10.71
C GLU A 252 -1.07 9.13 -11.23
N ARG A 253 -0.28 8.56 -12.11
CA ARG A 253 0.79 9.25 -12.83
C ARG A 253 0.43 9.35 -14.31
N GLU A 254 0.59 10.54 -14.85
CA GLU A 254 0.52 10.78 -16.28
C GLU A 254 1.89 11.24 -16.80
N MET A 255 2.36 10.61 -17.86
CA MET A 255 3.48 11.12 -18.66
C MET A 255 2.97 11.47 -20.05
N SER A 256 3.16 12.72 -20.45
CA SER A 256 2.75 13.23 -21.75
C SER A 256 3.91 13.92 -22.46
N ARG A 257 3.82 14.12 -23.77
CA ARG A 257 4.89 14.76 -24.56
C ARG A 257 4.29 15.65 -25.64
N LYS A 258 4.74 16.90 -25.69
CA LYS A 258 4.42 17.81 -26.82
C LYS A 258 5.31 17.59 -28.04
N ASN A 259 6.52 17.08 -27.83
CA ASN A 259 7.53 16.82 -28.86
C ASN A 259 8.50 15.71 -28.39
N ALA A 260 9.55 15.45 -29.14
CA ALA A 260 10.52 14.40 -28.82
C ALA A 260 11.47 14.73 -27.64
N LEU A 261 11.50 15.97 -27.15
CA LEU A 261 12.59 16.43 -26.29
C LEU A 261 12.29 16.30 -24.79
N LEU A 262 11.10 16.69 -24.32
CA LEU A 262 10.81 16.69 -22.89
C LEU A 262 9.44 16.07 -22.59
N PRO A 263 9.35 15.11 -21.67
CA PRO A 263 8.08 14.69 -21.08
C PRO A 263 7.52 15.79 -20.16
N THR A 264 6.23 15.80 -20.01
CA THR A 264 5.53 16.50 -18.94
C THR A 264 4.94 15.43 -18.03
N LEU A 265 5.24 15.53 -16.74
CA LEU A 265 4.72 14.64 -15.72
C LEU A 265 3.57 15.32 -14.97
N ARG A 266 2.58 14.56 -14.57
CA ARG A 266 1.45 15.00 -13.75
C ARG A 266 1.08 13.93 -12.75
N GLY A 267 0.91 14.34 -11.50
CA GLY A 267 0.41 13.50 -10.42
C GLY A 267 -1.03 13.86 -10.07
N ARG A 268 -1.87 12.84 -9.85
CA ARG A 268 -3.24 13.01 -9.33
C ARG A 268 -3.46 12.06 -8.18
N LEU A 269 -3.90 12.57 -7.04
CA LEU A 269 -4.20 11.77 -5.86
C LEU A 269 -5.71 11.67 -5.66
N TYR A 270 -6.20 10.45 -5.49
CA TYR A 270 -7.62 10.16 -5.30
C TYR A 270 -7.88 9.44 -3.98
N ALA A 271 -8.97 9.80 -3.30
CA ALA A 271 -9.60 8.93 -2.31
C ALA A 271 -10.58 7.98 -3.04
N VAL A 272 -10.48 6.69 -2.73
CA VAL A 272 -11.24 5.63 -3.41
C VAL A 272 -12.27 5.01 -2.48
N ASP A 273 -13.52 4.94 -2.92
CA ASP A 273 -14.58 4.21 -2.22
C ASP A 273 -14.55 2.73 -2.59
N LEU A 274 -14.02 1.94 -1.68
CA LEU A 274 -13.95 0.48 -1.81
C LEU A 274 -15.30 -0.23 -1.68
N ASN A 275 -16.34 0.47 -1.22
CA ASN A 275 -17.68 -0.08 -0.97
C ASN A 275 -18.72 0.44 -1.94
N ALA A 276 -18.29 1.16 -2.98
CA ALA A 276 -19.21 1.65 -4.00
C ALA A 276 -20.07 0.51 -4.57
N PRO A 277 -21.39 0.69 -4.72
CA PRO A 277 -22.29 -0.36 -5.22
C PRO A 277 -22.08 -0.63 -6.71
N SER A 278 -21.33 0.20 -7.40
CA SER A 278 -21.00 0.06 -8.82
C SER A 278 -19.94 -1.03 -9.04
N LYS A 279 -19.86 -1.55 -10.27
CA LYS A 279 -18.80 -2.49 -10.66
C LYS A 279 -17.41 -1.83 -10.69
N THR A 280 -17.34 -0.51 -10.81
CA THR A 280 -16.12 0.30 -10.78
C THR A 280 -16.17 1.18 -9.54
N ALA A 281 -15.06 1.25 -8.81
CA ALA A 281 -14.94 2.09 -7.62
C ALA A 281 -15.20 3.56 -7.98
N SER A 282 -15.89 4.27 -7.11
CA SER A 282 -15.95 5.72 -7.18
C SER A 282 -14.67 6.31 -6.57
N LYS A 283 -14.22 7.43 -7.13
CA LYS A 283 -13.04 8.13 -6.66
C LYS A 283 -13.32 9.63 -6.55
N ARG A 284 -12.62 10.29 -5.63
CA ARG A 284 -12.65 11.73 -5.46
C ARG A 284 -11.24 12.30 -5.54
N LEU A 285 -11.06 13.26 -6.44
CA LEU A 285 -9.79 13.96 -6.60
C LEU A 285 -9.49 14.77 -5.32
N LEU A 286 -8.26 14.62 -4.81
CA LEU A 286 -7.73 15.31 -3.64
C LEU A 286 -6.65 16.31 -4.01
N TRP A 287 -5.80 15.96 -4.97
CA TRP A 287 -4.65 16.74 -5.39
C TRP A 287 -4.37 16.45 -6.87
N ASP A 288 -3.99 17.48 -7.63
CA ASP A 288 -3.73 17.39 -9.06
C ASP A 288 -2.73 18.48 -9.46
N GLU A 289 -1.50 18.06 -9.76
CA GLU A 289 -0.43 18.97 -10.09
C GLU A 289 0.40 18.49 -11.28
N ASN A 290 0.87 19.48 -12.04
CA ASN A 290 1.90 19.25 -13.04
C ASN A 290 3.26 19.24 -12.34
N THR A 291 3.79 18.04 -12.13
CA THR A 291 5.03 17.81 -11.38
C THR A 291 6.30 18.04 -12.23
N MET A 292 6.12 18.50 -13.46
CA MET A 292 7.18 18.85 -14.41
C MET A 292 8.26 17.77 -14.58
N PHE A 293 9.26 17.76 -13.70
CA PHE A 293 10.40 16.84 -13.75
C PHE A 293 10.38 15.78 -12.64
N ALA A 294 9.48 15.89 -11.67
CA ALA A 294 9.37 14.91 -10.59
C ALA A 294 8.37 13.80 -10.95
N ASN A 295 8.88 12.58 -11.11
CA ASN A 295 8.09 11.38 -11.38
C ASN A 295 7.72 10.72 -10.05
N TYR A 296 6.63 11.18 -9.38
CA TYR A 296 6.22 10.60 -8.11
C TYR A 296 5.63 9.21 -8.29
N GLU A 297 6.30 8.20 -7.73
CA GLU A 297 5.96 6.79 -7.84
C GLU A 297 5.60 6.13 -6.51
N GLY A 298 6.03 6.70 -5.38
CA GLY A 298 5.72 6.18 -4.05
C GLY A 298 4.91 7.14 -3.19
N ILE A 299 4.02 6.59 -2.35
CA ILE A 299 3.24 7.37 -1.39
C ILE A 299 3.04 6.62 -0.08
N CYS A 300 3.20 7.31 1.05
CA CYS A 300 2.77 6.81 2.36
C CYS A 300 2.24 7.93 3.26
N GLN A 301 1.55 7.54 4.34
CA GLN A 301 1.21 8.48 5.39
C GLN A 301 2.47 8.90 6.15
N GLY A 302 2.68 10.20 6.29
CA GLY A 302 3.76 10.80 7.05
C GLY A 302 3.45 10.98 8.54
N PRO A 303 4.28 11.71 9.30
CA PRO A 303 4.01 12.05 10.68
C PRO A 303 2.86 13.06 10.78
N THR A 304 2.23 13.11 11.95
CA THR A 304 1.34 14.22 12.29
C THR A 304 2.20 15.34 12.88
N LEU A 305 2.06 16.54 12.34
CA LEU A 305 2.78 17.73 12.81
C LEU A 305 2.27 18.17 14.19
N PRO A 306 3.04 19.00 14.93
CA PRO A 306 2.66 19.46 16.27
C PRO A 306 1.31 20.22 16.32
N ASP A 307 0.90 20.85 15.23
CA ASP A 307 -0.39 21.54 15.10
C ASP A 307 -1.58 20.59 14.82
N GLY A 308 -1.32 19.27 14.70
CA GLY A 308 -2.30 18.25 14.39
C GLY A 308 -2.49 18.00 12.88
N THR A 309 -1.79 18.70 12.01
CA THR A 309 -1.82 18.46 10.56
C THR A 309 -1.26 17.08 10.25
N ARG A 310 -2.05 16.21 9.62
CA ARG A 310 -1.57 14.93 9.08
C ARG A 310 -0.83 15.18 7.79
N THR A 311 0.17 14.35 7.48
CA THR A 311 0.95 14.50 6.25
C THR A 311 0.93 13.23 5.39
N LEU A 312 1.14 13.43 4.10
CA LEU A 312 1.49 12.38 3.15
C LEU A 312 2.91 12.68 2.64
N ILE A 313 3.67 11.63 2.41
CA ILE A 313 5.00 11.72 1.83
C ILE A 313 4.98 11.00 0.50
N LEU A 314 5.40 11.70 -0.54
CA LEU A 314 5.61 11.16 -1.88
C LEU A 314 7.11 11.18 -2.18
N VAL A 315 7.58 10.13 -2.87
CA VAL A 315 8.96 10.05 -3.37
C VAL A 315 8.96 9.95 -4.87
N SER A 316 9.90 10.64 -5.52
CA SER A 316 10.04 10.60 -6.97
C SER A 316 11.09 9.57 -7.40
N ASP A 317 10.85 8.93 -8.55
CA ASP A 317 11.87 8.27 -9.33
C ASP A 317 12.69 9.33 -10.09
N GLY A 318 13.98 9.39 -9.79
CA GLY A 318 14.95 10.27 -10.46
C GLY A 318 15.55 9.67 -11.75
N GLY A 319 14.86 8.71 -12.37
CA GLY A 319 15.34 8.06 -13.59
C GLY A 319 15.60 9.03 -14.76
N GLY A 320 16.80 9.03 -15.32
CA GLY A 320 17.17 9.88 -16.43
C GLY A 320 17.43 11.34 -16.05
N ASP A 321 16.60 12.26 -16.56
CA ASP A 321 16.69 13.71 -16.30
C ASP A 321 15.67 14.19 -15.26
N ALA A 322 14.99 13.27 -14.53
CA ALA A 322 14.01 13.62 -13.52
C ALA A 322 14.67 13.97 -12.18
N ASP A 323 14.02 14.86 -11.41
CA ASP A 323 14.49 15.26 -10.10
C ASP A 323 14.19 14.20 -9.06
N GLU A 324 15.11 14.01 -8.13
CA GLU A 324 14.97 13.13 -6.97
C GLU A 324 14.45 13.90 -5.76
N ASN A 325 13.13 13.97 -5.64
CA ASN A 325 12.46 14.80 -4.65
C ASN A 325 11.64 13.99 -3.65
N VAL A 326 11.40 14.60 -2.50
CA VAL A 326 10.36 14.26 -1.55
C VAL A 326 9.35 15.40 -1.54
N LEU A 327 8.09 15.09 -1.86
CA LEU A 327 6.98 16.01 -1.73
C LEU A 327 6.18 15.67 -0.47
N VAL A 328 5.87 16.66 0.32
CA VAL A 328 5.04 16.53 1.51
C VAL A 328 3.72 17.26 1.29
N LEU A 329 2.63 16.53 1.43
CA LEU A 329 1.29 17.09 1.35
C LEU A 329 0.65 17.12 2.74
N SER A 330 -0.12 18.17 3.03
CA SER A 330 -1.02 18.20 4.20
C SER A 330 -2.31 17.45 3.92
N LEU A 331 -2.86 16.80 4.93
CA LEU A 331 -4.12 16.08 4.88
C LEU A 331 -5.03 16.61 5.99
N ARG A 332 -6.00 17.47 5.66
CA ARG A 332 -6.89 18.19 6.60
C ARG A 332 -8.36 17.80 6.43
#